data_b1506d3e3c6a8abfd57562c3e5e7ebd4
#
_entry.id   b1506d3e3c6a8abfd57562c3e5e7ebd4
#
_cell.length_a   1.000
_cell.length_b   1.000
_cell.length_c   1.000
_cell.angle_alpha   90.00
_cell.angle_beta   90.00
_cell.angle_gamma   90.00
#
_symmetry.space_group_name_H-M   'P 1'
#
loop_
_entity.id
_entity.type
_entity.pdbx_description
1 polymer ?
#
loop_
_entity_poly.entity_id
_entity_poly.type
_entity_poly.pdbx_seq_one_letter_code
_entity_poly.pdbx_strand_id
1 'polypeptide(L)'
;MPPVVNTDLETTMLENAARAELGEDSIVLVEQSMGGEDFAWMLQEVPGSMFRLGTRAPGDPTYDLHQGDYAPSEQAIGIGVRVMAATALRAVRFELAKAAKAANPIRDEAR
;
A
#
# COMPACT_ATOMS: atom_id res chain seq x y z
N MET A 1 -18.85 -0.24 11.88
CA MET A 1 -17.74 -0.52 10.94
C MET A 1 -16.43 -0.45 11.72
N PRO A 2 -15.54 -1.45 11.65
CA PRO A 2 -14.27 -1.39 12.36
C PRO A 2 -13.36 -0.30 11.80
N PRO A 3 -12.36 0.17 12.56
CA PRO A 3 -11.34 1.07 12.03
C PRO A 3 -10.40 0.31 11.07
N VAL A 4 -9.85 1.00 10.09
CA VAL A 4 -8.73 0.48 9.30
C VAL A 4 -7.47 0.55 10.17
N VAL A 5 -6.90 -0.60 10.46
CA VAL A 5 -5.63 -0.73 11.18
C VAL A 5 -4.65 -1.48 10.27
N ASN A 6 -3.79 -0.75 9.60
CA ASN A 6 -2.74 -1.32 8.77
C ASN A 6 -1.76 -2.13 9.62
N THR A 7 -1.33 -3.28 9.12
CA THR A 7 -0.29 -4.08 9.79
C THR A 7 1.10 -3.61 9.38
N ASP A 8 2.05 -3.67 10.30
CA ASP A 8 3.38 -3.06 10.16
C ASP A 8 4.18 -3.63 8.99
N LEU A 9 4.18 -4.96 8.85
CA LEU A 9 4.92 -5.65 7.79
C LEU A 9 4.44 -5.24 6.40
N GLU A 10 3.13 -5.30 6.17
CA GLU A 10 2.49 -4.97 4.90
C GLU A 10 2.62 -3.48 4.57
N THR A 11 2.53 -2.63 5.58
CA THR A 11 2.80 -1.20 5.44
C THR A 11 4.23 -0.94 5.01
N THR A 12 5.20 -1.59 5.64
CA THR A 12 6.62 -1.47 5.28
C THR A 12 6.88 -1.94 3.84
N MET A 13 6.27 -3.06 3.42
CA MET A 13 6.41 -3.53 2.04
C MET A 13 5.87 -2.52 1.03
N LEU A 14 4.72 -1.93 1.32
CA LEU A 14 4.07 -0.95 0.47
C LEU A 14 4.89 0.34 0.39
N GLU A 15 5.36 0.86 1.52
CA GLU A 15 6.21 2.05 1.58
C GLU A 15 7.52 1.83 0.81
N ASN A 16 8.18 0.70 0.99
CA ASN A 16 9.41 0.38 0.28
C ASN A 16 9.18 0.25 -1.23
N ALA A 17 8.05 -0.31 -1.65
CA ALA A 17 7.67 -0.35 -3.05
C ALA A 17 7.44 1.05 -3.63
N ALA A 18 6.70 1.89 -2.93
CA ALA A 18 6.42 3.26 -3.35
C ALA A 18 7.71 4.09 -3.45
N ARG A 19 8.60 4.02 -2.47
CA ARG A 19 9.89 4.73 -2.49
C ARG A 19 10.77 4.26 -3.64
N ALA A 20 10.84 2.96 -3.90
CA ALA A 20 11.63 2.40 -5.00
C ALA A 20 11.11 2.84 -6.38
N GLU A 21 9.80 2.93 -6.55
CA GLU A 21 9.15 3.30 -7.81
C GLU A 21 9.08 4.81 -8.06
N LEU A 22 8.89 5.60 -7.02
CA LEU A 22 8.55 7.01 -7.11
C LEU A 22 9.57 7.96 -6.45
N GLY A 23 10.51 7.43 -5.67
CA GLY A 23 11.51 8.20 -4.92
C GLY A 23 11.17 8.34 -3.43
N GLU A 24 12.16 8.79 -2.66
CA GLU A 24 12.06 8.87 -1.19
C GLU A 24 10.96 9.82 -0.70
N ASP A 25 10.71 10.89 -1.44
CA ASP A 25 9.71 11.92 -1.07
C ASP A 25 8.28 11.55 -1.49
N SER A 26 8.06 10.34 -1.97
CA SER A 26 6.74 9.89 -2.45
C SER A 26 5.73 9.60 -1.34
N ILE A 27 6.21 9.39 -0.11
CA ILE A 27 5.36 9.08 1.04
C ILE A 27 5.04 10.35 1.80
N VAL A 28 3.76 10.61 1.95
CA VAL A 28 3.24 11.75 2.70
C VAL A 28 2.31 11.25 3.79
N LEU A 29 2.49 11.73 5.01
CA LEU A 29 1.53 11.47 6.08
C LEU A 29 0.27 12.28 5.82
N VAL A 30 -0.86 11.60 5.87
CA VAL A 30 -2.18 12.23 5.76
C VAL A 30 -2.91 12.19 7.09
N GLU A 31 -3.79 13.15 7.31
CA GLU A 31 -4.62 13.17 8.51
C GLU A 31 -5.54 11.95 8.55
N GLN A 32 -5.80 11.49 9.76
CA GLN A 32 -6.74 10.41 9.98
C GLN A 32 -8.15 10.84 9.55
N SER A 33 -8.78 10.03 8.71
CA SER A 33 -10.18 10.22 8.32
C SER A 33 -11.11 9.46 9.28
N MET A 34 -12.22 10.07 9.64
CA MET A 34 -13.30 9.42 10.39
C MET A 34 -14.30 8.69 9.48
N GLY A 35 -14.07 8.68 8.17
CA GLY A 35 -14.88 7.95 7.20
C GLY A 35 -14.76 6.43 7.36
N GLY A 36 -15.85 5.72 7.11
CA GLY A 36 -15.85 4.25 7.08
C GLY A 36 -15.17 3.72 5.82
N GLU A 37 -14.52 2.56 5.92
CA GLU A 37 -13.82 1.91 4.84
C GLU A 37 -14.05 0.39 4.90
N ASP A 38 -14.58 -0.18 3.82
CA ASP A 38 -14.91 -1.62 3.76
C ASP A 38 -13.67 -2.51 3.86
N PHE A 39 -12.50 -2.01 3.46
CA PHE A 39 -11.22 -2.71 3.62
C PHE A 39 -10.95 -3.10 5.08
N ALA A 40 -11.50 -2.36 6.03
CA ALA A 40 -11.39 -2.68 7.46
C ALA A 40 -11.92 -4.07 7.81
N TRP A 41 -12.93 -4.58 7.10
CA TRP A 41 -13.44 -5.94 7.30
C TRP A 41 -12.46 -7.00 6.82
N MET A 42 -11.74 -6.75 5.73
CA MET A 42 -10.70 -7.67 5.23
C MET A 42 -9.55 -7.79 6.24
N LEU A 43 -9.21 -6.69 6.92
CA LEU A 43 -8.16 -6.67 7.94
C LEU A 43 -8.51 -7.42 9.22
N GLN A 44 -9.78 -7.79 9.43
CA GLN A 44 -10.16 -8.68 10.52
C GLN A 44 -9.76 -10.15 10.26
N GLU A 45 -9.61 -10.50 8.99
CA GLU A 45 -9.36 -11.88 8.57
C GLU A 45 -7.90 -12.10 8.16
N VAL A 46 -7.26 -11.09 7.55
CA VAL A 46 -5.88 -11.20 7.04
C VAL A 46 -5.09 -9.92 7.30
N PRO A 47 -3.79 -10.03 7.55
CA PRO A 47 -2.91 -8.86 7.60
C PRO A 47 -2.92 -8.10 6.27
N GLY A 48 -2.86 -6.78 6.32
CA GLY A 48 -2.88 -5.96 5.13
C GLY A 48 -2.60 -4.49 5.40
N SER A 49 -2.45 -3.74 4.32
CA SER A 49 -2.25 -2.31 4.39
C SER A 49 -2.98 -1.60 3.25
N MET A 50 -3.55 -0.47 3.58
CA MET A 50 -4.20 0.45 2.63
C MET A 50 -3.45 1.78 2.62
N PHE A 51 -3.34 2.37 1.45
CA PHE A 51 -2.81 3.71 1.28
C PHE A 51 -3.77 4.58 0.47
N ARG A 52 -3.56 5.88 0.53
CA ARG A 52 -4.24 6.84 -0.32
C ARG A 52 -3.33 7.27 -1.46
N LEU A 53 -3.83 7.20 -2.68
CA LEU A 53 -3.13 7.66 -3.86
C LEU A 53 -3.46 9.13 -4.10
N GLY A 54 -2.43 9.98 -4.18
CA GLY A 54 -2.60 11.36 -4.60
C GLY A 54 -3.00 11.41 -6.08
N THR A 55 -4.08 12.11 -6.38
CA THR A 55 -4.67 12.16 -7.72
C THR A 55 -4.72 13.55 -8.32
N ARG A 56 -4.17 14.55 -7.64
CA ARG A 56 -4.10 15.94 -8.12
C ARG A 56 -2.71 16.22 -8.69
N ALA A 57 -2.64 16.65 -9.95
CA ALA A 57 -1.40 17.17 -10.52
C ALA A 57 -1.14 18.62 -10.05
N PRO A 58 0.14 19.08 -10.06
CA PRO A 58 0.45 20.47 -9.76
C PRO A 58 -0.34 21.42 -10.67
N GLY A 59 -1.02 22.41 -10.05
CA GLY A 59 -1.83 23.38 -10.76
C GLY A 59 -3.30 22.98 -10.96
N ASP A 60 -3.65 21.72 -10.72
CA ASP A 60 -5.05 21.30 -10.80
C ASP A 60 -5.89 21.81 -9.62
N PRO A 61 -7.20 22.02 -9.81
CA PRO A 61 -8.11 22.31 -8.73
C PRO A 61 -8.13 21.20 -7.66
N THR A 62 -8.49 21.58 -6.44
CA THR A 62 -8.78 20.59 -5.40
C THR A 62 -10.24 20.18 -5.49
N TYR A 63 -10.47 18.87 -5.61
CA TYR A 63 -11.80 18.29 -5.63
C TYR A 63 -12.06 17.51 -4.34
N ASP A 64 -13.25 17.63 -3.81
CA ASP A 64 -13.69 16.77 -2.71
C ASP A 64 -14.10 15.38 -3.24
N LEU A 65 -13.91 14.36 -2.42
CA LEU A 65 -14.38 13.01 -2.73
C LEU A 65 -15.92 12.99 -2.80
N HIS A 66 -16.43 12.10 -3.61
CA HIS A 66 -17.88 11.88 -3.76
C HIS A 66 -18.67 13.08 -4.36
N GLN A 67 -17.99 13.95 -5.08
CA GLN A 67 -18.59 15.04 -5.83
C GLN A 67 -18.71 14.68 -7.31
N GLY A 68 -19.77 15.18 -7.96
CA GLY A 68 -20.03 14.89 -9.37
C GLY A 68 -19.02 15.51 -10.34
N ASP A 69 -18.26 16.49 -9.89
CA ASP A 69 -17.21 17.18 -10.64
C ASP A 69 -15.79 16.65 -10.35
N TYR A 70 -15.68 15.58 -9.56
CA TYR A 70 -14.38 14.97 -9.23
C TYR A 70 -13.64 14.52 -10.50
N ALA A 71 -12.50 15.11 -10.77
CA ALA A 71 -11.67 14.82 -11.94
C ALA A 71 -10.21 14.55 -11.52
N PRO A 72 -9.86 13.29 -11.23
CA PRO A 72 -8.50 12.93 -10.89
C PRO A 72 -7.58 13.03 -12.11
N SER A 73 -6.30 13.33 -11.86
CA SER A 73 -5.28 13.30 -12.91
C SER A 73 -5.13 11.87 -13.44
N GLU A 74 -5.16 11.68 -14.75
CA GLU A 74 -4.95 10.38 -15.38
C GLU A 74 -3.55 9.79 -15.12
N GLN A 75 -2.57 10.63 -14.83
CA GLN A 75 -1.22 10.20 -14.44
C GLN A 75 -1.23 9.35 -13.16
N ALA A 76 -2.20 9.56 -12.28
CA ALA A 76 -2.35 8.77 -11.06
C ALA A 76 -2.61 7.28 -11.34
N ILE A 77 -3.22 6.95 -12.48
CA ILE A 77 -3.48 5.54 -12.88
C ILE A 77 -2.15 4.80 -13.02
N GLY A 78 -1.22 5.34 -13.81
CA GLY A 78 0.10 4.72 -14.01
C GLY A 78 0.92 4.63 -12.71
N ILE A 79 0.84 5.64 -11.87
CA ILE A 79 1.49 5.67 -10.56
C ILE A 79 0.94 4.55 -9.67
N GLY A 80 -0.38 4.46 -9.56
CA GLY A 80 -1.05 3.43 -8.76
C GLY A 80 -0.73 2.02 -9.24
N VAL A 81 -0.75 1.79 -10.55
CA VAL A 81 -0.39 0.49 -11.14
C VAL A 81 1.04 0.09 -10.78
N ARG A 82 2.01 0.99 -10.92
CA ARG A 82 3.41 0.72 -10.59
C ARG A 82 3.60 0.36 -9.12
N VAL A 83 3.05 1.14 -8.22
CA VAL A 83 3.16 0.90 -6.77
C VAL A 83 2.50 -0.41 -6.39
N MET A 84 1.29 -0.68 -6.87
CA MET A 84 0.57 -1.92 -6.54
C MET A 84 1.26 -3.16 -7.10
N ALA A 85 1.74 -3.12 -8.34
CA ALA A 85 2.48 -4.23 -8.94
C ALA A 85 3.80 -4.50 -8.19
N ALA A 86 4.56 -3.46 -7.86
CA ALA A 86 5.80 -3.59 -7.10
C ALA A 86 5.55 -4.14 -5.69
N THR A 87 4.46 -3.72 -5.03
CA THR A 87 4.07 -4.23 -3.71
C THR A 87 3.71 -5.71 -3.79
N ALA A 88 2.88 -6.10 -4.76
CA ALA A 88 2.48 -7.49 -4.97
C ALA A 88 3.70 -8.41 -5.20
N LEU A 89 4.64 -7.98 -6.03
CA LEU A 89 5.88 -8.74 -6.27
C LEU A 89 6.72 -8.89 -5.00
N ARG A 90 6.81 -7.86 -4.16
CA ARG A 90 7.52 -7.93 -2.86
C ARG A 90 6.83 -8.91 -1.92
N ALA A 91 5.51 -8.86 -1.83
CA ALA A 91 4.73 -9.75 -0.98
C ALA A 91 4.89 -11.23 -1.40
N VAL A 92 4.81 -11.52 -2.69
CA VAL A 92 5.01 -12.87 -3.23
C VAL A 92 6.44 -13.38 -2.92
N ARG A 93 7.45 -12.55 -3.15
CA ARG A 93 8.85 -12.92 -2.85
C ARG A 93 9.08 -13.19 -1.36
N PHE A 94 8.46 -12.38 -0.51
CA PHE A 94 8.52 -12.58 0.94
C PHE A 94 7.89 -13.91 1.35
N GLU A 95 6.71 -14.24 0.86
CA GLU A 95 6.03 -15.50 1.18
C GLU A 95 6.78 -16.72 0.63
N LEU A 96 7.35 -16.63 -0.57
CA LEU A 96 8.19 -17.69 -1.12
C LEU A 96 9.46 -17.91 -0.28
N ALA A 97 10.13 -16.84 0.15
CA ALA A 97 11.31 -16.95 1.01
C ALA A 97 10.96 -17.55 2.38
N LYS A 98 9.83 -17.16 2.96
CA LYS A 98 9.30 -17.73 4.20
C LYS A 98 9.01 -19.22 4.07
N ALA A 99 8.36 -19.64 2.99
CA ALA A 99 8.08 -21.04 2.70
C ALA A 99 9.36 -21.86 2.50
N ALA A 100 10.37 -21.33 1.82
CA ALA A 100 11.66 -21.98 1.62
C ALA A 100 12.41 -22.17 2.94
N LYS A 101 12.38 -21.20 3.86
CA LYS A 101 12.94 -21.35 5.22
C LYS A 101 12.23 -22.43 6.02
N ALA A 102 10.91 -22.46 5.99
CA ALA A 102 10.11 -23.47 6.67
C ALA A 102 10.38 -24.91 6.15
N ALA A 103 10.68 -25.04 4.85
CA ALA A 103 11.00 -26.34 4.23
C ALA A 103 12.42 -26.84 4.53
N ASN A 104 13.36 -25.95 4.97
CA ASN A 104 14.75 -26.31 5.24
C ASN A 104 15.30 -25.63 6.50
N PRO A 105 14.82 -26.01 7.70
CA PRO A 105 15.19 -25.36 8.96
C PRO A 105 16.66 -25.55 9.36
N ILE A 106 17.35 -26.59 8.85
CA ILE A 106 18.73 -26.96 9.26
C ILE A 106 19.80 -25.97 8.72
N ARG A 107 19.50 -25.17 7.73
CA ARG A 107 20.47 -24.23 7.15
C ARG A 107 20.63 -22.91 7.92
N ASP A 108 19.69 -22.56 8.78
CA ASP A 108 19.69 -21.27 9.50
C ASP A 108 20.42 -21.36 10.86
N GLU A 109 20.60 -22.55 11.42
CA GLU A 109 21.34 -22.77 12.70
C GLU A 109 22.86 -22.81 12.53
N ALA A 110 23.38 -22.85 11.31
CA ALA A 110 24.81 -22.95 11.00
C ALA A 110 25.49 -21.61 10.64
N ARG A 111 24.85 -20.45 10.89
CA ARG A 111 25.43 -19.12 10.63
C ARG A 111 25.57 -18.28 11.89
#